data_3e652e5c253190a2bf39e8c1e8c80d90
#
_entry.id   3e652e5c253190a2bf39e8c1e8c80d90
#
_cell.length_a   1.000
_cell.length_b   1.000
_cell.length_c   1.000
_cell.angle_alpha   90.00
_cell.angle_beta   90.00
_cell.angle_gamma   90.00
#
_symmetry.space_group_name_H-M   'P 1'
#
loop_
_entity.id
_entity.type
_entity.pdbx_description
1 polymer ?
#
loop_
_entity_poly.entity_id
_entity_poly.type
_entity_poly.pdbx_seq_one_letter_code
_entity_poly.pdbx_strand_id
1 'polypeptide(L)'
;MSKLMRRRTLITTALGVAAGASGIAVAARLANRYGLIPPDNGGVFGIGETLTYAAQRILMSHHSLAREFSRSEISKVAPVNGDLPETETYQRLLHSSFANWRLSVDGLVARPSSFTLEELKRLPSRTQITLHACEMGWSFIAEWTGVPLNYLLRSVGILPQARYVVLFPLDPWWESIDMADALHPQTLLAYAMNGEELPAPHGAPLRLRLPRQIGYKNVKYLSHIKVVDTVKNIGKGVGGANVEDGYSWYAGI
;
A
#
# COMPACT_ATOMS: atom_id res chain seq x y z
N MET A 1 11.56 -0.96 21.26
CA MET A 1 12.50 -1.91 20.64
C MET A 1 11.74 -3.17 20.26
N SER A 2 11.36 -3.33 18.97
CA SER A 2 10.72 -4.55 18.49
C SER A 2 11.77 -5.67 18.49
N LYS A 3 11.52 -6.75 19.24
CA LYS A 3 12.35 -7.95 19.17
C LYS A 3 12.14 -8.59 17.79
N LEU A 4 13.04 -8.30 16.87
CA LEU A 4 13.20 -9.09 15.65
C LEU A 4 13.54 -10.52 16.07
N MET A 5 12.57 -11.43 15.96
CA MET A 5 12.82 -12.84 16.16
C MET A 5 13.89 -13.33 15.20
N ARG A 6 14.95 -13.96 15.69
CA ARG A 6 15.98 -14.56 14.84
C ARG A 6 15.33 -15.60 13.94
N ARG A 7 15.60 -15.57 12.63
CA ARG A 7 15.03 -16.47 11.59
C ARG A 7 15.06 -17.96 12.01
N ARG A 8 16.12 -18.40 12.69
CA ARG A 8 16.25 -19.77 13.22
C ARG A 8 15.19 -20.14 14.26
N THR A 9 14.82 -19.23 15.15
CA THR A 9 13.80 -19.47 16.16
C THR A 9 12.41 -19.63 15.56
N LEU A 10 12.11 -18.91 14.48
CA LEU A 10 10.83 -19.02 13.76
C LEU A 10 10.69 -20.40 13.08
N ILE A 11 11.75 -20.83 12.42
CA ILE A 11 11.77 -22.13 11.69
C ILE A 11 11.72 -23.30 12.67
N THR A 12 12.48 -23.26 13.78
CA THR A 12 12.48 -24.36 14.76
C THR A 12 11.18 -24.42 15.57
N THR A 13 10.53 -23.29 15.84
CA THR A 13 9.22 -23.27 16.50
C THR A 13 8.12 -23.81 15.58
N ALA A 14 8.15 -23.46 14.29
CA ALA A 14 7.18 -23.94 13.29
C ALA A 14 7.30 -25.47 13.05
N LEU A 15 8.51 -26.01 13.06
CA LEU A 15 8.74 -27.47 12.92
C LEU A 15 8.44 -28.28 14.17
N GLY A 16 8.57 -27.67 15.38
CA GLY A 16 8.31 -28.35 16.67
C GLY A 16 6.83 -28.44 17.07
N VAL A 17 5.93 -27.74 16.37
CA VAL A 17 4.50 -27.60 16.75
C VAL A 17 3.57 -28.45 15.86
N ALA A 18 4.09 -29.28 14.98
CA ALA A 18 3.32 -30.09 14.03
C ALA A 18 2.58 -31.30 14.63
N ALA A 19 2.43 -31.41 15.94
CA ALA A 19 1.79 -32.53 16.60
C ALA A 19 0.52 -32.08 17.38
N GLY A 20 -0.61 -32.04 16.70
CA GLY A 20 -1.95 -31.95 17.31
C GLY A 20 -2.69 -30.62 17.16
N ALA A 21 -4.02 -30.61 17.38
CA ALA A 21 -4.91 -29.45 17.24
C ALA A 21 -4.48 -28.23 18.10
N SER A 22 -3.87 -28.46 19.26
CA SER A 22 -3.26 -27.42 20.11
C SER A 22 -2.07 -26.72 19.44
N GLY A 23 -1.29 -27.43 18.66
CA GLY A 23 -0.16 -26.90 17.92
C GLY A 23 -0.58 -25.95 16.79
N ILE A 24 -1.65 -26.30 16.07
CA ILE A 24 -2.20 -25.46 15.00
C ILE A 24 -2.75 -24.15 15.59
N ALA A 25 -3.46 -24.19 16.71
CA ALA A 25 -3.99 -23.00 17.36
C ALA A 25 -2.88 -22.05 17.86
N VAL A 26 -1.78 -22.60 18.39
CA VAL A 26 -0.62 -21.81 18.80
C VAL A 26 0.09 -21.20 17.58
N ALA A 27 0.28 -21.97 16.52
CA ALA A 27 0.88 -21.49 15.27
C ALA A 27 0.06 -20.36 14.64
N ALA A 28 -1.27 -20.51 14.57
CA ALA A 28 -2.17 -19.47 14.05
C ALA A 28 -2.13 -18.20 14.92
N ARG A 29 -2.11 -18.32 16.27
CA ARG A 29 -1.97 -17.17 17.16
C ARG A 29 -0.64 -16.44 16.97
N LEU A 30 0.45 -17.18 16.82
CA LEU A 30 1.77 -16.60 16.56
C LEU A 30 1.80 -15.93 15.18
N ALA A 31 1.31 -16.60 14.13
CA ALA A 31 1.22 -16.03 12.79
C ALA A 31 0.41 -14.73 12.78
N ASN A 32 -0.73 -14.70 13.45
CA ASN A 32 -1.53 -13.48 13.59
C ASN A 32 -0.80 -12.38 14.40
N ARG A 33 -0.14 -12.76 15.49
CA ARG A 33 0.65 -11.82 16.32
C ARG A 33 1.78 -11.16 15.53
N TYR A 34 2.39 -11.88 14.60
CA TYR A 34 3.49 -11.38 13.73
C TYR A 34 3.00 -10.80 12.39
N GLY A 35 1.69 -10.68 12.18
CA GLY A 35 1.12 -10.15 10.95
C GLY A 35 1.38 -11.02 9.72
N LEU A 36 1.42 -12.34 9.89
CA LEU A 36 1.65 -13.32 8.83
C LEU A 36 0.35 -13.90 8.26
N ILE A 37 -0.80 -13.41 8.72
CA ILE A 37 -2.11 -13.78 8.18
C ILE A 37 -2.70 -12.50 7.54
N PRO A 38 -3.01 -12.52 6.24
CA PRO A 38 -3.63 -11.37 5.58
C PRO A 38 -5.07 -11.18 6.08
N PRO A 39 -5.66 -9.97 5.98
CA PRO A 39 -7.00 -9.66 6.49
C PRO A 39 -8.11 -10.50 5.88
N ASP A 40 -7.97 -10.93 4.64
CA ASP A 40 -8.89 -11.79 3.90
C ASP A 40 -8.72 -13.29 4.20
N ASN A 41 -7.76 -13.65 5.07
CA ASN A 41 -7.37 -15.03 5.41
C ASN A 41 -6.97 -15.87 4.17
N GLY A 42 -6.47 -15.22 3.11
CA GLY A 42 -6.07 -15.83 1.85
C GLY A 42 -7.19 -15.88 0.81
N GLY A 43 -8.30 -15.19 1.03
CA GLY A 43 -9.37 -15.00 0.06
C GLY A 43 -9.84 -16.29 -0.63
N VAL A 44 -10.01 -16.22 -1.95
CA VAL A 44 -10.47 -17.37 -2.78
C VAL A 44 -9.45 -18.51 -2.85
N PHE A 45 -8.15 -18.21 -2.65
CA PHE A 45 -7.06 -19.21 -2.70
C PHE A 45 -6.73 -19.82 -1.34
N GLY A 46 -7.36 -19.32 -0.27
CA GLY A 46 -7.31 -19.89 1.08
C GLY A 46 -5.90 -20.01 1.67
N ILE A 47 -5.59 -21.19 2.19
CA ILE A 47 -4.32 -21.46 2.89
C ILE A 47 -3.10 -21.22 1.97
N GLY A 48 -3.21 -21.50 0.68
CA GLY A 48 -2.10 -21.31 -0.27
C GLY A 48 -1.63 -19.86 -0.34
N GLU A 49 -2.57 -18.94 -0.45
CA GLU A 49 -2.27 -17.50 -0.46
C GLU A 49 -1.77 -17.00 0.90
N THR A 50 -2.38 -17.45 2.00
CA THR A 50 -1.89 -17.14 3.34
C THR A 50 -0.44 -17.58 3.54
N LEU A 51 -0.06 -18.76 3.07
CA LEU A 51 1.32 -19.25 3.14
C LEU A 51 2.25 -18.44 2.23
N THR A 52 1.81 -18.07 1.04
CA THR A 52 2.57 -17.22 0.11
C THR A 52 2.84 -15.86 0.73
N TYR A 53 1.82 -15.22 1.28
CA TYR A 53 1.96 -13.96 2.00
C TYR A 53 2.94 -14.07 3.16
N ALA A 54 2.77 -15.09 4.02
CA ALA A 54 3.65 -15.32 5.16
C ALA A 54 5.11 -15.54 4.72
N ALA A 55 5.33 -16.35 3.67
CA ALA A 55 6.65 -16.58 3.11
C ALA A 55 7.29 -15.29 2.60
N GLN A 56 6.55 -14.48 1.86
CA GLN A 56 7.06 -13.19 1.38
C GLN A 56 7.40 -12.25 2.53
N ARG A 57 6.56 -12.16 3.57
CA ARG A 57 6.84 -11.31 4.75
C ARG A 57 8.04 -11.77 5.57
N ILE A 58 8.34 -13.06 5.59
CA ILE A 58 9.50 -13.62 6.29
C ILE A 58 10.78 -13.50 5.45
N LEU A 59 10.69 -13.79 4.16
CA LEU A 59 11.85 -13.90 3.27
C LEU A 59 12.24 -12.56 2.66
N MET A 60 11.26 -11.73 2.28
CA MET A 60 11.49 -10.43 1.66
C MET A 60 11.58 -9.36 2.75
N SER A 61 12.79 -8.91 3.01
CA SER A 61 13.05 -7.81 3.94
C SER A 61 12.60 -6.47 3.33
N HIS A 62 12.51 -5.44 4.18
CA HIS A 62 12.32 -4.05 3.75
C HIS A 62 13.46 -3.52 2.83
N HIS A 63 14.54 -4.27 2.68
CA HIS A 63 15.64 -4.00 1.74
C HIS A 63 15.45 -4.69 0.38
N SER A 64 14.46 -5.57 0.21
CA SER A 64 14.17 -6.19 -1.08
C SER A 64 13.46 -5.19 -1.98
N LEU A 65 14.25 -4.45 -2.78
CA LEU A 65 13.76 -3.40 -3.65
C LEU A 65 13.14 -3.99 -4.93
N ALA A 66 12.07 -3.40 -5.41
CA ALA A 66 11.64 -3.56 -6.79
C ALA A 66 12.73 -3.00 -7.72
N ARG A 67 12.89 -3.62 -8.89
CA ARG A 67 13.87 -3.15 -9.88
C ARG A 67 13.59 -1.70 -10.28
N GLU A 68 14.63 -0.90 -10.25
CA GLU A 68 14.63 0.43 -10.86
C GLU A 68 15.28 0.38 -12.24
N PHE A 69 14.77 1.19 -13.15
CA PHE A 69 15.13 1.20 -14.57
C PHE A 69 15.83 2.52 -14.92
N SER A 70 16.51 2.56 -16.07
CA SER A 70 17.09 3.77 -16.61
C SER A 70 16.01 4.64 -17.30
N ARG A 71 16.29 5.93 -17.51
CA ARG A 71 15.39 6.83 -18.24
C ARG A 71 15.11 6.37 -19.67
N SER A 72 16.06 5.70 -20.32
CA SER A 72 15.89 5.17 -21.68
C SER A 72 14.91 4.00 -21.77
N GLU A 73 14.59 3.37 -20.64
CA GLU A 73 13.62 2.26 -20.55
C GLU A 73 12.20 2.72 -20.23
N ILE A 74 11.98 4.02 -20.02
CA ILE A 74 10.63 4.58 -19.84
C ILE A 74 9.78 4.25 -21.06
N SER A 75 8.60 3.70 -20.82
CA SER A 75 7.67 3.30 -21.87
C SER A 75 7.13 4.51 -22.62
N LYS A 76 7.08 4.40 -23.96
CA LYS A 76 6.49 5.45 -24.82
C LYS A 76 5.01 5.67 -24.55
N VAL A 77 4.30 4.63 -24.10
CA VAL A 77 2.89 4.66 -23.77
C VAL A 77 2.72 4.13 -22.35
N ALA A 78 1.95 4.84 -21.56
CA ALA A 78 1.51 4.42 -20.24
C ALA A 78 -0.02 4.23 -20.27
N PRO A 79 -0.51 3.00 -20.44
CA PRO A 79 -1.95 2.73 -20.44
C PRO A 79 -2.63 3.18 -19.14
N VAL A 80 -3.87 3.60 -19.26
CA VAL A 80 -4.73 4.02 -18.14
C VAL A 80 -5.74 2.90 -17.87
N ASN A 81 -5.98 2.60 -16.60
CA ASN A 81 -7.06 1.73 -16.15
C ASN A 81 -8.13 2.57 -15.43
N GLY A 82 -9.39 2.32 -15.76
CA GLY A 82 -10.56 3.01 -15.20
C GLY A 82 -10.71 4.46 -15.66
N ASP A 83 -11.88 4.99 -15.43
CA ASP A 83 -12.26 6.36 -15.75
C ASP A 83 -11.86 7.35 -14.64
N LEU A 84 -12.06 8.64 -14.89
CA LEU A 84 -11.93 9.67 -13.86
C LEU A 84 -13.08 9.55 -12.87
N PRO A 85 -12.85 9.89 -11.58
CA PRO A 85 -13.95 9.93 -10.62
C PRO A 85 -15.08 10.84 -11.07
N GLU A 86 -16.30 10.32 -11.07
CA GLU A 86 -17.50 11.09 -11.42
C GLU A 86 -18.04 11.90 -10.24
N THR A 87 -17.45 11.74 -9.05
CA THR A 87 -17.89 12.47 -7.86
C THR A 87 -17.81 13.98 -8.08
N GLU A 88 -18.86 14.69 -7.68
CA GLU A 88 -18.91 16.16 -7.78
C GLU A 88 -17.69 16.82 -7.10
N THR A 89 -17.23 16.24 -6.00
CA THR A 89 -16.05 16.72 -5.29
C THR A 89 -14.79 16.63 -6.14
N TYR A 90 -14.54 15.51 -6.81
CA TYR A 90 -13.38 15.36 -7.69
C TYR A 90 -13.47 16.32 -8.88
N GLN A 91 -14.63 16.41 -9.52
CA GLN A 91 -14.82 17.30 -10.66
C GLN A 91 -14.58 18.77 -10.31
N ARG A 92 -15.08 19.25 -9.15
CA ARG A 92 -14.78 20.60 -8.66
C ARG A 92 -13.30 20.83 -8.41
N LEU A 93 -12.61 19.86 -7.80
CA LEU A 93 -11.18 19.94 -7.54
C LEU A 93 -10.37 19.95 -8.84
N LEU A 94 -10.74 19.13 -9.81
CA LEU A 94 -10.09 19.09 -11.13
C LEU A 94 -10.22 20.45 -11.85
N HIS A 95 -11.42 21.04 -11.88
CA HIS A 95 -11.65 22.37 -12.50
C HIS A 95 -10.86 23.49 -11.82
N SER A 96 -10.58 23.37 -10.51
CA SER A 96 -9.77 24.34 -9.76
C SER A 96 -8.28 24.01 -9.74
N SER A 97 -7.82 23.09 -10.61
CA SER A 97 -6.42 22.58 -10.62
C SER A 97 -5.99 22.12 -9.22
N PHE A 98 -6.91 21.49 -8.49
CA PHE A 98 -6.72 20.95 -7.13
C PHE A 98 -6.32 21.98 -6.06
N ALA A 99 -6.58 23.28 -6.26
CA ALA A 99 -6.16 24.37 -5.36
C ALA A 99 -6.60 24.15 -3.90
N ASN A 100 -7.78 23.59 -3.68
CA ASN A 100 -8.35 23.33 -2.34
C ASN A 100 -8.24 21.85 -1.91
N TRP A 101 -7.51 21.04 -2.66
CA TRP A 101 -7.33 19.65 -2.29
C TRP A 101 -6.43 19.50 -1.07
N ARG A 102 -6.76 18.55 -0.22
CA ARG A 102 -5.95 18.19 0.96
C ARG A 102 -5.90 16.67 1.14
N LEU A 103 -4.73 16.19 1.59
CA LEU A 103 -4.56 14.84 2.12
C LEU A 103 -4.78 14.89 3.63
N SER A 104 -5.77 14.18 4.16
CA SER A 104 -5.90 13.95 5.59
C SER A 104 -5.18 12.68 6.02
N VAL A 105 -4.58 12.71 7.21
CA VAL A 105 -3.91 11.56 7.82
C VAL A 105 -4.37 11.46 9.27
N ASP A 106 -5.02 10.34 9.63
CA ASP A 106 -5.53 10.11 10.98
C ASP A 106 -5.45 8.65 11.43
N GLY A 107 -6.19 8.31 12.48
CA GLY A 107 -6.21 6.98 13.09
C GLY A 107 -5.10 6.80 14.14
N LEU A 108 -4.36 5.71 14.08
CA LEU A 108 -3.29 5.38 15.05
C LEU A 108 -2.01 6.19 14.79
N VAL A 109 -2.13 7.51 14.86
CA VAL A 109 -1.03 8.48 14.76
C VAL A 109 -1.07 9.44 15.94
N ALA A 110 0.10 9.91 16.37
CA ALA A 110 0.21 10.84 17.50
C ALA A 110 -0.32 12.26 17.15
N ARG A 111 -0.21 12.65 15.89
CA ARG A 111 -0.58 13.97 15.38
C ARG A 111 -1.40 13.84 14.11
N PRO A 112 -2.72 13.67 14.18
CA PRO A 112 -3.59 13.76 13.02
C PRO A 112 -3.32 15.07 12.27
N SER A 113 -3.15 15.00 10.95
CA SER A 113 -2.66 16.11 10.15
C SER A 113 -3.38 16.18 8.81
N SER A 114 -3.35 17.36 8.20
CA SER A 114 -3.89 17.58 6.87
C SER A 114 -2.89 18.39 6.05
N PHE A 115 -2.59 17.95 4.84
CA PHE A 115 -1.57 18.55 3.97
C PHE A 115 -2.19 19.02 2.66
N THR A 116 -1.84 20.21 2.21
CA THR A 116 -2.07 20.63 0.83
C THR A 116 -1.07 19.96 -0.10
N LEU A 117 -1.31 19.99 -1.41
CA LEU A 117 -0.35 19.48 -2.40
C LEU A 117 0.99 20.22 -2.31
N GLU A 118 0.95 21.54 -2.10
CA GLU A 118 2.15 22.37 -1.97
C GLU A 118 2.96 22.04 -0.71
N GLU A 119 2.27 21.78 0.41
CA GLU A 119 2.95 21.32 1.62
C GLU A 119 3.62 19.96 1.41
N LEU A 120 2.98 19.02 0.71
CA LEU A 120 3.59 17.73 0.36
C LEU A 120 4.81 17.92 -0.56
N LYS A 121 4.74 18.77 -1.58
CA LYS A 121 5.85 19.06 -2.50
C LYS A 121 7.08 19.66 -1.80
N ARG A 122 6.90 20.30 -0.62
CA ARG A 122 8.01 20.83 0.20
C ARG A 122 8.68 19.79 1.11
N LEU A 123 8.04 18.64 1.31
CA LEU A 123 8.65 17.55 2.07
C LEU A 123 9.75 16.86 1.26
N PRO A 124 10.67 16.13 1.93
CA PRO A 124 11.63 15.29 1.22
C PRO A 124 10.94 14.40 0.21
N SER A 125 11.39 14.46 -1.03
CA SER A 125 10.85 13.67 -2.14
C SER A 125 11.85 12.62 -2.62
N ARG A 126 11.34 11.60 -3.28
CA ARG A 126 12.11 10.60 -4.02
C ARG A 126 11.58 10.50 -5.44
N THR A 127 12.51 10.37 -6.38
CA THR A 127 12.22 9.99 -7.77
C THR A 127 12.72 8.57 -8.01
N GLN A 128 11.90 7.73 -8.63
CA GLN A 128 12.25 6.35 -9.00
C GLN A 128 11.59 5.97 -10.31
N ILE A 129 12.29 5.17 -11.13
CA ILE A 129 11.76 4.65 -12.40
C ILE A 129 11.46 3.18 -12.18
N THR A 130 10.18 2.82 -12.14
CA THR A 130 9.74 1.47 -11.77
C THR A 130 8.65 0.94 -12.70
N LEU A 131 8.58 -0.38 -12.85
CA LEU A 131 7.51 -1.06 -13.56
C LEU A 131 6.19 -0.90 -12.82
N HIS A 132 5.13 -0.56 -13.54
CA HIS A 132 3.75 -0.67 -13.10
C HIS A 132 3.10 -1.83 -13.86
N ALA A 133 2.67 -2.85 -13.16
CA ALA A 133 1.94 -3.99 -13.72
C ALA A 133 0.47 -3.89 -13.33
N CYS A 134 -0.42 -3.95 -14.31
CA CYS A 134 -1.87 -3.92 -14.09
C CYS A 134 -2.44 -5.34 -14.10
N GLU A 135 -3.47 -5.56 -13.31
CA GLU A 135 -4.24 -6.81 -13.27
C GLU A 135 -4.94 -7.10 -14.60
N MET A 136 -5.09 -6.10 -15.48
CA MET A 136 -5.61 -6.24 -16.84
C MET A 136 -4.60 -6.88 -17.83
N GLY A 137 -3.41 -7.27 -17.37
CA GLY A 137 -2.41 -7.99 -18.16
C GLY A 137 -1.44 -7.12 -18.94
N TRP A 138 -1.43 -5.80 -18.75
CA TRP A 138 -0.44 -4.90 -19.33
C TRP A 138 0.47 -4.27 -18.27
N SER A 139 1.61 -3.77 -18.72
CA SER A 139 2.56 -3.08 -17.84
C SER A 139 3.25 -1.94 -18.57
N PHE A 140 3.81 -0.99 -17.82
CA PHE A 140 4.67 0.07 -18.33
C PHE A 140 5.70 0.49 -17.29
N ILE A 141 6.80 1.06 -17.77
CA ILE A 141 7.84 1.66 -16.94
C ILE A 141 7.66 3.18 -16.98
N ALA A 142 7.61 3.81 -15.82
CA ALA A 142 7.52 5.26 -15.71
C ALA A 142 8.37 5.78 -14.54
N GLU A 143 8.75 7.05 -14.64
CA GLU A 143 9.36 7.80 -13.55
C GLU A 143 8.25 8.35 -12.64
N TRP A 144 8.42 8.15 -11.35
CA TRP A 144 7.49 8.62 -10.32
C TRP A 144 8.23 9.47 -9.31
N THR A 145 7.71 10.68 -9.05
CA THR A 145 8.24 11.58 -8.01
C THR A 145 7.17 11.81 -6.96
N GLY A 146 7.54 11.69 -5.70
CA GLY A 146 6.63 11.88 -4.58
C GLY A 146 7.29 11.82 -3.22
N VAL A 147 6.48 12.01 -2.18
CA VAL A 147 6.91 11.88 -0.78
C VAL A 147 6.96 10.40 -0.41
N PRO A 148 8.05 9.88 0.15
CA PRO A 148 8.07 8.54 0.72
C PRO A 148 7.01 8.41 1.81
N LEU A 149 6.12 7.42 1.70
CA LEU A 149 5.03 7.22 2.67
C LEU A 149 5.58 7.00 4.08
N ASN A 150 6.71 6.30 4.22
CA ASN A 150 7.37 6.09 5.50
C ASN A 150 7.79 7.40 6.17
N TYR A 151 8.23 8.40 5.39
CA TYR A 151 8.59 9.72 5.91
C TYR A 151 7.34 10.43 6.46
N LEU A 152 6.27 10.49 5.66
CA LEU A 152 5.02 11.12 6.09
C LEU A 152 4.46 10.46 7.36
N LEU A 153 4.37 9.13 7.38
CA LEU A 153 3.85 8.39 8.52
C LEU A 153 4.70 8.60 9.79
N ARG A 154 6.03 8.64 9.67
CA ARG A 154 6.91 8.97 10.80
C ARG A 154 6.73 10.39 11.28
N SER A 155 6.53 11.34 10.37
CA SER A 155 6.32 12.76 10.71
C SER A 155 5.06 13.00 11.54
N VAL A 156 4.00 12.24 11.29
CA VAL A 156 2.75 12.29 12.08
C VAL A 156 2.80 11.41 13.33
N GLY A 157 3.83 10.56 13.47
CA GLY A 157 4.09 9.74 14.66
C GLY A 157 3.18 8.52 14.73
N ILE A 158 3.52 7.45 13.99
CA ILE A 158 2.81 6.18 14.03
C ILE A 158 2.82 5.60 15.44
N LEU A 159 1.65 5.16 15.92
CA LEU A 159 1.54 4.48 17.20
C LEU A 159 1.97 3.00 17.09
N PRO A 160 2.50 2.39 18.18
CA PRO A 160 3.02 1.01 18.15
C PRO A 160 2.00 -0.08 17.76
N GLN A 161 0.70 0.20 17.92
CA GLN A 161 -0.38 -0.72 17.61
C GLN A 161 -0.72 -0.77 16.12
N ALA A 162 -0.23 0.20 15.31
CA ALA A 162 -0.50 0.30 13.89
C ALA A 162 -0.08 -0.96 13.13
N ARG A 163 -0.98 -1.52 12.33
CA ARG A 163 -0.76 -2.71 11.50
C ARG A 163 -1.03 -2.47 10.03
N TYR A 164 -2.00 -1.62 9.73
CA TYR A 164 -2.45 -1.34 8.37
C TYR A 164 -2.56 0.16 8.11
N VAL A 165 -2.37 0.52 6.87
CA VAL A 165 -2.66 1.83 6.31
C VAL A 165 -3.81 1.67 5.33
N VAL A 166 -4.92 2.31 5.62
CA VAL A 166 -6.11 2.35 4.77
C VAL A 166 -6.09 3.62 3.96
N LEU A 167 -6.36 3.50 2.68
CA LEU A 167 -6.23 4.53 1.66
C LEU A 167 -7.61 4.78 1.05
N PHE A 168 -8.09 6.00 1.16
CA PHE A 168 -9.38 6.43 0.62
C PHE A 168 -9.15 7.44 -0.50
N PRO A 169 -9.54 7.14 -1.72
CA PRO A 169 -9.56 8.09 -2.82
C PRO A 169 -10.74 9.05 -2.73
N LEU A 170 -10.86 9.93 -3.73
CA LEU A 170 -12.04 10.80 -3.94
C LEU A 170 -13.23 10.05 -4.57
N ASP A 171 -13.04 8.77 -4.91
CA ASP A 171 -14.10 7.83 -5.30
C ASP A 171 -14.68 7.12 -4.08
N PRO A 172 -15.89 6.56 -4.16
CA PRO A 172 -16.46 5.70 -3.12
C PRO A 172 -15.81 4.31 -3.10
N TRP A 173 -14.51 4.28 -2.91
CA TRP A 173 -13.66 3.10 -2.98
C TRP A 173 -12.62 3.15 -1.86
N TRP A 174 -11.93 2.06 -1.56
CA TRP A 174 -10.89 2.02 -0.55
C TRP A 174 -9.99 0.81 -0.73
N GLU A 175 -8.77 0.91 -0.21
CA GLU A 175 -7.82 -0.18 -0.22
C GLU A 175 -6.93 -0.10 1.03
N SER A 176 -6.28 -1.21 1.40
CA SER A 176 -5.32 -1.19 2.49
C SER A 176 -4.04 -1.94 2.14
N ILE A 177 -2.98 -1.53 2.83
CA ILE A 177 -1.67 -2.18 2.82
C ILE A 177 -1.20 -2.40 4.25
N ASP A 178 -0.30 -3.36 4.48
CA ASP A 178 0.32 -3.51 5.79
C ASP A 178 1.44 -2.50 6.04
N MET A 179 1.89 -2.45 7.29
CA MET A 179 2.98 -1.54 7.67
C MET A 179 4.31 -1.91 7.02
N ALA A 180 4.52 -3.16 6.59
CA ALA A 180 5.75 -3.54 5.91
C ALA A 180 5.87 -2.87 4.54
N ASP A 181 4.77 -2.81 3.78
CA ASP A 181 4.71 -2.09 2.52
C ASP A 181 4.58 -0.59 2.70
N ALA A 182 3.82 -0.13 3.70
CA ALA A 182 3.70 1.31 3.99
C ALA A 182 5.03 1.96 4.38
N LEU A 183 5.88 1.23 5.11
CA LEU A 183 7.20 1.72 5.54
C LEU A 183 8.32 1.39 4.54
N HIS A 184 8.01 0.73 3.43
CA HIS A 184 9.01 0.38 2.43
C HIS A 184 9.57 1.64 1.74
N PRO A 185 10.89 1.74 1.49
CA PRO A 185 11.51 2.95 0.97
C PRO A 185 11.07 3.36 -0.44
N GLN A 186 10.49 2.42 -1.23
CA GLN A 186 9.98 2.70 -2.56
C GLN A 186 8.45 2.95 -2.59
N THR A 187 7.77 2.91 -1.46
CA THR A 187 6.35 3.28 -1.38
C THR A 187 6.23 4.79 -1.32
N LEU A 188 5.67 5.40 -2.37
CA LEU A 188 5.56 6.84 -2.53
C LEU A 188 4.11 7.31 -2.57
N LEU A 189 3.90 8.52 -2.07
CA LEU A 189 2.78 9.37 -2.40
C LEU A 189 3.19 10.21 -3.62
N ALA A 190 2.93 9.69 -4.82
CA ALA A 190 3.39 10.29 -6.06
C ALA A 190 2.47 11.44 -6.50
N TYR A 191 3.08 12.58 -6.80
CA TYR A 191 2.42 13.79 -7.32
C TYR A 191 2.97 14.21 -8.70
N ALA A 192 3.99 13.49 -9.22
CA ALA A 192 4.53 13.73 -10.56
C ALA A 192 4.86 12.42 -11.26
N MET A 193 4.79 12.43 -12.58
CA MET A 193 5.08 11.31 -13.47
C MET A 193 5.89 11.78 -14.68
N ASN A 194 6.98 11.10 -15.01
CA ASN A 194 7.85 11.38 -16.15
C ASN A 194 8.38 12.83 -16.21
N GLY A 195 8.63 13.42 -15.03
CA GLY A 195 9.17 14.78 -14.90
C GLY A 195 8.12 15.89 -14.93
N GLU A 196 6.84 15.56 -15.14
CA GLU A 196 5.72 16.50 -15.19
C GLU A 196 4.74 16.28 -14.02
N GLU A 197 3.79 17.19 -13.83
CA GLU A 197 2.71 16.98 -12.87
C GLU A 197 1.95 15.69 -13.18
N LEU A 198 1.47 15.03 -12.14
CA LEU A 198 0.74 13.78 -12.29
C LEU A 198 -0.52 13.98 -13.14
N PRO A 199 -0.67 13.32 -14.30
CA PRO A 199 -1.86 13.46 -15.13
C PRO A 199 -3.12 12.97 -14.44
N ALA A 200 -4.27 13.62 -14.68
CA ALA A 200 -5.55 13.25 -14.10
C ALA A 200 -5.89 11.75 -14.31
N PRO A 201 -5.76 11.16 -15.53
CA PRO A 201 -6.03 9.73 -15.71
C PRO A 201 -5.10 8.80 -14.91
N HIS A 202 -3.92 9.28 -14.55
CA HIS A 202 -2.97 8.54 -13.73
C HIS A 202 -3.12 8.78 -12.22
N GLY A 203 -4.13 9.58 -11.79
CA GLY A 203 -4.51 9.68 -10.38
C GLY A 203 -4.20 11.02 -9.70
N ALA A 204 -4.10 12.13 -10.47
CA ALA A 204 -3.92 13.46 -9.88
C ALA A 204 -5.00 13.78 -8.83
N PRO A 205 -4.65 14.59 -7.80
CA PRO A 205 -3.36 15.25 -7.61
C PRO A 205 -2.31 14.37 -6.91
N LEU A 206 -2.75 13.24 -6.29
CA LEU A 206 -1.89 12.35 -5.52
C LEU A 206 -2.34 10.90 -5.69
N ARG A 207 -1.36 10.00 -5.85
CA ARG A 207 -1.59 8.57 -5.85
C ARG A 207 -0.61 7.82 -4.97
N LEU A 208 -1.00 6.64 -4.51
CA LEU A 208 -0.05 5.68 -3.99
C LEU A 208 0.75 5.06 -5.15
N ARG A 209 2.05 4.98 -4.99
CA ARG A 209 2.93 4.17 -5.83
C ARG A 209 3.62 3.12 -4.98
N LEU A 210 3.25 1.86 -5.19
CA LEU A 210 3.71 0.69 -4.48
C LEU A 210 4.27 -0.32 -5.51
N PRO A 211 5.57 -0.22 -5.90
CA PRO A 211 6.12 -0.97 -7.03
C PRO A 211 6.26 -2.48 -6.77
N ARG A 212 6.06 -2.92 -5.54
CA ARG A 212 6.13 -4.33 -5.14
C ARG A 212 4.79 -5.05 -5.18
N GLN A 213 3.72 -4.35 -5.53
CA GLN A 213 2.39 -4.94 -5.68
C GLN A 213 1.74 -4.50 -6.99
N ILE A 214 0.81 -5.31 -7.48
CA ILE A 214 0.09 -5.10 -8.74
C ILE A 214 -0.80 -3.85 -8.70
N GLY A 215 -1.32 -3.44 -9.86
CA GLY A 215 -1.93 -2.15 -10.12
C GLY A 215 -3.02 -1.70 -9.18
N TYR A 216 -3.98 -2.56 -8.84
CA TYR A 216 -5.11 -2.16 -7.97
C TYR A 216 -4.71 -1.76 -6.54
N LYS A 217 -3.52 -2.17 -6.07
CA LYS A 217 -2.97 -1.71 -4.79
C LYS A 217 -2.37 -0.30 -4.86
N ASN A 218 -2.21 0.26 -6.06
CA ASN A 218 -1.64 1.58 -6.31
C ASN A 218 -2.75 2.64 -6.42
N VAL A 219 -3.42 2.93 -5.31
CA VAL A 219 -4.61 3.80 -5.21
C VAL A 219 -4.41 5.16 -5.87
N LYS A 220 -5.27 5.53 -6.84
CA LYS A 220 -5.33 6.84 -7.50
C LYS A 220 -6.20 7.81 -6.70
N TYR A 221 -6.12 9.11 -7.00
CA TYR A 221 -7.00 10.16 -6.47
C TYR A 221 -7.05 10.23 -4.93
N LEU A 222 -5.95 9.91 -4.28
CA LEU A 222 -5.87 9.76 -2.83
C LEU A 222 -6.22 11.06 -2.11
N SER A 223 -7.07 10.97 -1.08
CA SER A 223 -7.50 12.13 -0.27
C SER A 223 -7.39 11.89 1.23
N HIS A 224 -7.39 10.62 1.67
CA HIS A 224 -7.33 10.30 3.09
C HIS A 224 -6.53 9.02 3.34
N ILE A 225 -5.70 9.07 4.36
CA ILE A 225 -4.92 7.94 4.89
C ILE A 225 -5.35 7.72 6.34
N LYS A 226 -5.80 6.52 6.66
CA LYS A 226 -6.13 6.12 8.03
C LYS A 226 -5.24 4.99 8.51
N VAL A 227 -4.54 5.20 9.60
CA VAL A 227 -3.69 4.17 10.22
C VAL A 227 -4.51 3.39 11.24
N VAL A 228 -4.52 2.06 11.15
CA VAL A 228 -5.36 1.19 12.00
C VAL A 228 -4.61 -0.04 12.47
N ASP A 229 -5.11 -0.67 13.54
CA ASP A 229 -4.63 -1.99 14.02
C ASP A 229 -5.37 -3.14 13.33
N THR A 230 -6.57 -2.91 12.81
CA THR A 230 -7.41 -3.88 12.12
C THR A 230 -8.28 -3.22 11.06
N VAL A 231 -8.54 -3.92 9.98
CA VAL A 231 -9.47 -3.49 8.92
C VAL A 231 -10.86 -4.13 9.03
N LYS A 232 -11.10 -4.95 10.06
CA LYS A 232 -12.35 -5.70 10.24
C LYS A 232 -13.61 -4.84 10.32
N ASN A 233 -13.48 -3.58 10.70
CA ASN A 233 -14.58 -2.64 10.83
C ASN A 233 -14.72 -1.68 9.63
N ILE A 234 -14.05 -1.98 8.50
CA ILE A 234 -14.05 -1.18 7.28
C ILE A 234 -14.56 -2.05 6.13
N GLY A 235 -15.60 -1.59 5.42
CA GLY A 235 -16.27 -2.39 4.40
C GLY A 235 -16.71 -3.75 4.93
N LYS A 236 -16.47 -4.83 4.18
CA LYS A 236 -16.74 -6.20 4.62
C LYS A 236 -15.64 -6.78 5.55
N GLY A 237 -14.63 -5.99 5.90
CA GLY A 237 -13.58 -6.41 6.86
C GLY A 237 -12.46 -7.26 6.27
N VAL A 238 -12.38 -7.39 4.96
CA VAL A 238 -11.40 -8.22 4.24
C VAL A 238 -10.19 -7.44 3.72
N GLY A 239 -10.16 -6.12 3.90
CA GLY A 239 -8.95 -5.32 3.65
C GLY A 239 -8.95 -4.46 2.41
N GLY A 240 -9.99 -4.44 1.59
CA GLY A 240 -10.09 -3.57 0.42
C GLY A 240 -11.33 -3.81 -0.40
N ALA A 241 -11.77 -2.82 -1.18
CA ALA A 241 -12.93 -2.94 -2.06
C ALA A 241 -12.68 -3.98 -3.17
N ASN A 242 -11.49 -4.01 -3.78
CA ASN A 242 -11.16 -5.07 -4.75
C ASN A 242 -11.18 -6.46 -4.11
N VAL A 243 -10.77 -6.58 -2.83
CA VAL A 243 -10.81 -7.85 -2.09
C VAL A 243 -12.25 -8.29 -1.85
N GLU A 244 -13.16 -7.35 -1.63
CA GLU A 244 -14.60 -7.61 -1.52
C GLU A 244 -15.19 -8.17 -2.82
N ASP A 245 -14.55 -7.86 -3.96
CA ASP A 245 -14.90 -8.34 -5.31
C ASP A 245 -14.10 -9.60 -5.72
N GLY A 246 -13.36 -10.21 -4.79
CA GLY A 246 -12.67 -11.49 -4.98
C GLY A 246 -11.20 -11.41 -5.41
N TYR A 247 -10.60 -10.22 -5.39
CA TYR A 247 -9.15 -10.09 -5.58
C TYR A 247 -8.38 -10.48 -4.31
N SER A 248 -7.13 -10.87 -4.47
CA SER A 248 -6.24 -11.14 -3.33
C SER A 248 -5.92 -9.86 -2.57
N TRP A 249 -5.92 -9.90 -1.24
CA TRP A 249 -5.51 -8.74 -0.46
C TRP A 249 -4.02 -8.41 -0.66
N TYR A 250 -3.16 -9.42 -0.81
CA TYR A 250 -1.75 -9.25 -1.10
C TYR A 250 -1.42 -9.73 -2.51
N ALA A 251 -0.99 -8.82 -3.35
CA ALA A 251 -0.69 -9.09 -4.75
C ALA A 251 0.75 -8.68 -5.08
N GLY A 252 1.71 -9.35 -4.43
CA GLY A 252 3.14 -9.13 -4.61
C GLY A 252 3.64 -9.54 -5.99
N ILE A 253 4.56 -8.74 -6.56
CA ILE A 253 5.25 -8.95 -7.83
C ILE A 253 6.75 -8.76 -7.67
#